data_01071543fd92d47f90d22b0f3c22a64a
#
_entry.id   01071543fd92d47f90d22b0f3c22a64a
#
_cell.length_a   1.000
_cell.length_b   1.000
_cell.length_c   1.000
_cell.angle_alpha   90.00
_cell.angle_beta   90.00
_cell.angle_gamma   90.00
#
_symmetry.space_group_name_H-M   'P 1'
#
loop_
_entity.id
_entity.type
_entity.pdbx_description
1 polymer ?
#
loop_
_entity_poly.entity_id
_entity_poly.type
_entity_poly.pdbx_seq_one_letter_code
_entity_poly.pdbx_strand_id
1 'polypeptide(L)'
;MDLCFTSPPFPLLRKKKYGNKDEDEYLDWLMPFIKRITTTLKETGSLVIDLGCCWNKGQPTRSTYDLKLPLRLIEELGLHFAQEFYWYNPSRLPAPAEWVTIRRERVKDSVNKILWFGKSPHPKANNSRVLQPYSKAMEQRFGRVDEPMRPSGHKPSDSLTNVRND
;
A
#
# COMPACT_ATOMS: atom_id res chain seq x y z
N MET A 1 -12.00 17.06 -4.05
CA MET A 1 -10.69 16.61 -4.58
C MET A 1 -10.85 15.28 -5.29
N ASP A 2 -10.10 15.05 -6.37
CA ASP A 2 -10.03 13.74 -7.03
C ASP A 2 -8.98 12.83 -6.39
N LEU A 3 -7.89 13.40 -5.86
CA LEU A 3 -6.80 12.66 -5.24
C LEU A 3 -6.20 13.45 -4.08
N CYS A 4 -5.97 12.77 -2.97
CA CYS A 4 -5.09 13.20 -1.90
C CYS A 4 -3.96 12.18 -1.76
N PHE A 5 -2.72 12.60 -2.03
CA PHE A 5 -1.52 11.82 -1.72
C PHE A 5 -0.82 12.46 -0.54
N THR A 6 -0.54 11.67 0.51
CA THR A 6 0.08 12.18 1.73
C THR A 6 1.08 11.19 2.31
N SER A 7 2.15 11.72 2.88
CA SER A 7 3.11 10.99 3.70
C SER A 7 3.12 11.67 5.08
N PRO A 8 2.22 11.28 5.99
CA PRO A 8 2.14 11.90 7.32
C PRO A 8 3.42 11.62 8.11
N PRO A 9 3.76 12.46 9.09
CA PRO A 9 4.88 12.16 9.99
C PRO A 9 4.71 10.76 10.59
N PHE A 10 5.70 9.90 10.45
CA PHE A 10 5.64 8.53 10.99
C PHE A 10 5.78 8.54 12.51
N PRO A 11 5.19 7.56 13.23
CA PRO A 11 5.47 7.36 14.63
C PRO A 11 6.94 6.95 14.77
N LEU A 12 7.76 7.82 15.36
CA LEU A 12 9.19 7.61 15.51
C LEU A 12 9.54 7.54 16.99
N LEU A 13 10.44 6.62 17.33
CA LEU A 13 11.00 6.52 18.68
C LEU A 13 11.73 7.80 19.12
N ARG A 14 12.25 8.58 18.17
CA ARG A 14 12.88 9.87 18.44
C ARG A 14 11.95 10.99 18.02
N LYS A 15 11.51 11.78 19.00
CA LYS A 15 10.68 12.97 18.73
C LYS A 15 11.45 13.95 17.86
N LYS A 16 10.80 14.42 16.82
CA LYS A 16 11.31 15.46 15.94
C LYS A 16 10.71 16.81 16.30
N LYS A 17 11.36 17.92 15.88
CA LYS A 17 10.90 19.29 16.17
C LYS A 17 9.48 19.59 15.70
N TYR A 18 8.96 18.88 14.70
CA TYR A 18 7.61 19.04 14.18
C TYR A 18 6.54 18.22 14.96
N GLY A 19 6.90 17.60 16.09
CA GLY A 19 5.93 17.03 17.03
C GLY A 19 5.27 15.73 16.61
N ASN A 20 6.04 14.75 16.08
CA ASN A 20 5.50 13.42 15.84
C ASN A 20 5.07 12.74 17.15
N LYS A 21 3.98 11.96 17.07
CA LYS A 21 3.42 11.23 18.19
C LYS A 21 4.12 9.88 18.42
N ASP A 22 4.04 9.39 19.65
CA ASP A 22 4.41 8.02 19.99
C ASP A 22 3.44 7.04 19.33
N GLU A 23 3.85 5.78 19.20
CA GLU A 23 3.09 4.74 18.49
C GLU A 23 1.66 4.58 19.02
N ASP A 24 1.49 4.57 20.36
CA ASP A 24 0.20 4.33 21.00
C ASP A 24 -0.83 5.46 20.73
N GLU A 25 -0.35 6.70 20.60
CA GLU A 25 -1.20 7.86 20.32
C GLU A 25 -1.33 8.18 18.83
N TYR A 26 -0.50 7.57 17.99
CA TYR A 26 -0.36 7.96 16.59
C TYR A 26 -1.64 7.82 15.79
N LEU A 27 -2.33 6.70 15.92
CA LEU A 27 -3.56 6.44 15.19
C LEU A 27 -4.65 7.43 15.57
N ASP A 28 -4.84 7.66 16.87
CA ASP A 28 -5.86 8.59 17.36
C ASP A 28 -5.55 10.04 16.95
N TRP A 29 -4.28 10.40 16.89
CA TRP A 29 -3.84 11.68 16.38
C TRP A 29 -4.09 11.82 14.88
N LEU A 30 -3.84 10.77 14.07
CA LEU A 30 -3.95 10.82 12.62
C LEU A 30 -5.40 10.77 12.12
N MET A 31 -6.27 10.01 12.77
CA MET A 31 -7.65 9.77 12.34
C MET A 31 -8.48 11.06 12.08
N PRO A 32 -8.45 12.11 12.93
CA PRO A 32 -9.16 13.36 12.67
C PRO A 32 -8.72 14.06 11.37
N PHE A 33 -7.44 14.00 11.03
CA PHE A 33 -6.93 14.58 9.79
C PHE A 33 -7.44 13.81 8.57
N ILE A 34 -7.36 12.47 8.61
CA ILE A 34 -7.88 11.63 7.52
C ILE A 34 -9.39 11.83 7.36
N LYS A 35 -10.15 11.87 8.44
CA LYS A 35 -11.59 12.16 8.40
C LYS A 35 -11.87 13.49 7.69
N ARG A 36 -11.09 14.54 7.98
CA ARG A 36 -11.25 15.84 7.32
C ARG A 36 -10.89 15.79 5.84
N ILE A 37 -9.84 15.05 5.47
CA ILE A 37 -9.47 14.81 4.06
C ILE A 37 -10.63 14.09 3.35
N THR A 38 -11.19 13.04 3.94
CA THR A 38 -12.29 12.25 3.36
C THR A 38 -13.50 13.10 3.01
N THR A 39 -13.86 14.10 3.84
CA THR A 39 -14.99 15.02 3.53
C THR A 39 -14.75 15.86 2.28
N THR A 40 -13.50 16.11 1.90
CA THR A 40 -13.15 16.91 0.72
C THR A 40 -13.00 16.07 -0.56
N LEU A 41 -12.94 14.75 -0.45
CA LEU A 41 -12.86 13.85 -1.60
C LEU A 41 -14.22 13.78 -2.31
N LYS A 42 -14.18 13.72 -3.65
CA LYS A 42 -15.34 13.35 -4.47
C LYS A 42 -15.69 11.87 -4.25
N GLU A 43 -16.89 11.44 -4.63
CA GLU A 43 -17.30 10.04 -4.50
C GLU A 43 -16.38 9.06 -5.23
N THR A 44 -15.84 9.45 -6.38
CA THR A 44 -14.83 8.69 -7.12
C THR A 44 -13.39 9.05 -6.74
N GLY A 45 -13.21 9.82 -5.66
CA GLY A 45 -11.91 10.31 -5.21
C GLY A 45 -11.08 9.25 -4.50
N SER A 46 -9.78 9.47 -4.47
CA SER A 46 -8.79 8.57 -3.89
C SER A 46 -7.99 9.23 -2.79
N LEU A 47 -7.72 8.47 -1.73
CA LEU A 47 -6.73 8.77 -0.69
C LEU A 47 -5.57 7.79 -0.81
N VAL A 48 -4.35 8.31 -0.95
CA VAL A 48 -3.12 7.51 -0.99
C VAL A 48 -2.20 7.93 0.13
N ILE A 49 -1.79 6.98 0.96
CA ILE A 49 -1.00 7.23 2.16
C ILE A 49 0.31 6.44 2.08
N ASP A 50 1.45 7.14 2.09
CA ASP A 50 2.76 6.52 2.27
C ASP A 50 3.07 6.35 3.76
N LEU A 51 3.38 5.12 4.15
CA LEU A 51 3.68 4.73 5.54
C LEU A 51 5.07 4.11 5.65
N GLY A 52 5.89 4.68 6.54
CA GLY A 52 7.15 4.07 6.93
C GLY A 52 6.97 3.02 8.03
N CYS A 53 7.93 2.12 8.15
CA CYS A 53 7.96 1.15 9.24
C CYS A 53 8.37 1.82 10.56
N CYS A 54 7.79 1.35 11.65
CA CYS A 54 8.15 1.72 13.02
C CYS A 54 8.45 0.47 13.86
N TRP A 55 9.23 0.63 14.92
CA TRP A 55 9.69 -0.44 15.80
C TRP A 55 9.22 -0.21 17.23
N ASN A 56 8.96 -1.29 17.93
CA ASN A 56 8.67 -1.23 19.35
C ASN A 56 9.93 -0.79 20.10
N LYS A 57 9.77 0.09 21.07
CA LYS A 57 10.88 0.62 21.85
C LYS A 57 11.58 -0.50 22.64
N GLY A 58 12.91 -0.58 22.51
CA GLY A 58 13.72 -1.56 23.23
C GLY A 58 13.59 -3.01 22.80
N GLN A 59 12.94 -3.27 21.66
CA GLN A 59 12.69 -4.62 21.15
C GLN A 59 13.00 -4.72 19.65
N PRO A 60 13.42 -5.91 19.14
CA PRO A 60 13.62 -6.13 17.72
C PRO A 60 12.29 -6.32 16.96
N THR A 61 11.17 -6.14 17.62
CA THR A 61 9.85 -6.35 17.04
C THR A 61 9.32 -5.11 16.34
N ARG A 62 8.49 -5.32 15.32
CA ARG A 62 7.87 -4.25 14.54
C ARG A 62 6.57 -3.80 15.17
N SER A 63 6.30 -2.50 15.13
CA SER A 63 5.00 -1.95 15.43
C SER A 63 3.96 -2.43 14.42
N THR A 64 2.73 -2.58 14.88
CA THR A 64 1.59 -2.98 14.06
C THR A 64 0.69 -1.81 13.62
N TYR A 65 1.12 -0.56 13.83
CA TYR A 65 0.29 0.61 13.52
C TYR A 65 -0.10 0.67 12.03
N ASP A 66 0.82 0.27 11.14
CA ASP A 66 0.62 0.22 9.70
C ASP A 66 -0.34 -0.90 9.23
N LEU A 67 -0.63 -1.86 10.09
CA LEU A 67 -1.65 -2.88 9.90
C LEU A 67 -3.00 -2.44 10.49
N LYS A 68 -2.98 -1.74 11.63
CA LYS A 68 -4.18 -1.25 12.30
C LYS A 68 -4.82 -0.07 11.56
N LEU A 69 -4.00 0.81 10.97
CA LEU A 69 -4.50 1.99 10.28
C LEU A 69 -5.49 1.65 9.16
N PRO A 70 -5.19 0.75 8.20
CA PRO A 70 -6.16 0.42 7.14
C PRO A 70 -7.47 -0.14 7.68
N LEU A 71 -7.44 -0.96 8.72
CA LEU A 71 -8.66 -1.48 9.35
C LEU A 71 -9.52 -0.34 9.93
N ARG A 72 -8.91 0.57 10.68
CA ARG A 72 -9.61 1.74 11.24
C ARG A 72 -10.19 2.65 10.16
N LEU A 73 -9.47 2.86 9.04
CA LEU A 73 -9.97 3.69 7.93
C LEU A 73 -11.20 3.06 7.27
N ILE A 74 -11.25 1.74 7.16
CA ILE A 74 -12.41 1.00 6.64
C ILE A 74 -13.56 1.07 7.64
N GLU A 75 -13.32 0.69 8.90
CA GLU A 75 -14.35 0.51 9.92
C GLU A 75 -14.94 1.85 10.42
N GLU A 76 -14.08 2.87 10.66
CA GLU A 76 -14.53 4.14 11.25
C GLU A 76 -14.91 5.20 10.21
N LEU A 77 -14.30 5.18 9.01
CA LEU A 77 -14.52 6.20 7.99
C LEU A 77 -15.23 5.67 6.73
N GLY A 78 -15.51 4.37 6.65
CA GLY A 78 -16.18 3.75 5.51
C GLY A 78 -15.39 3.84 4.21
N LEU A 79 -14.06 3.97 4.28
CA LEU A 79 -13.23 3.98 3.09
C LEU A 79 -13.05 2.58 2.53
N HIS A 80 -12.91 2.47 1.23
CA HIS A 80 -12.72 1.21 0.52
C HIS A 80 -11.25 1.02 0.20
N PHE A 81 -10.63 -0.05 0.72
CA PHE A 81 -9.23 -0.37 0.45
C PHE A 81 -9.09 -0.91 -0.97
N ALA A 82 -8.53 -0.10 -1.86
CA ALA A 82 -8.40 -0.44 -3.27
C ALA A 82 -7.16 -1.29 -3.55
N GLN A 83 -5.99 -0.88 -3.05
CA GLN A 83 -4.74 -1.58 -3.32
C GLN A 83 -3.62 -1.16 -2.37
N GLU A 84 -2.62 -2.03 -2.18
CA GLU A 84 -1.35 -1.76 -1.53
C GLU A 84 -0.22 -1.75 -2.57
N PHE A 85 0.66 -0.74 -2.50
CA PHE A 85 1.88 -0.65 -3.29
C PHE A 85 3.09 -0.64 -2.37
N TYR A 86 4.24 -0.98 -2.92
CA TYR A 86 5.51 -1.02 -2.19
C TYR A 86 6.54 -0.13 -2.87
N TRP A 87 7.03 0.86 -2.12
CA TRP A 87 8.15 1.67 -2.58
C TRP A 87 9.46 1.10 -2.05
N TYR A 88 10.23 0.50 -2.95
CA TYR A 88 11.53 -0.06 -2.63
C TYR A 88 12.62 1.01 -2.65
N ASN A 89 13.35 1.16 -1.53
CA ASN A 89 14.49 2.06 -1.41
C ASN A 89 15.74 1.29 -0.93
N PRO A 90 16.61 0.85 -1.87
CA PRO A 90 17.82 0.08 -1.54
C PRO A 90 18.84 0.91 -0.74
N SER A 91 18.83 2.24 -0.87
CA SER A 91 19.75 3.16 -0.20
C SER A 91 19.38 3.46 1.25
N ARG A 92 18.26 2.90 1.74
CA ARG A 92 17.85 3.10 3.14
C ARG A 92 18.92 2.55 4.09
N LEU A 93 19.28 3.37 5.10
CA LEU A 93 20.24 2.94 6.11
C LEU A 93 19.71 1.76 6.92
N PRO A 94 20.61 0.85 7.39
CA PRO A 94 20.23 -0.25 8.26
C PRO A 94 19.78 0.28 9.63
N ALA A 95 18.48 0.37 9.81
CA ALA A 95 17.86 0.89 11.04
C ALA A 95 16.76 -0.07 11.53
N PRO A 96 16.57 -0.18 12.86
CA PRO A 96 17.42 0.36 13.92
C PRO A 96 18.80 -0.34 13.98
N ALA A 97 19.85 0.43 14.13
CA ALA A 97 21.23 -0.09 14.10
C ALA A 97 21.50 -1.16 15.18
N GLU A 98 20.88 -1.02 16.34
CA GLU A 98 20.98 -2.00 17.44
C GLU A 98 20.64 -3.42 16.96
N TRP A 99 19.53 -3.60 16.28
CA TRP A 99 19.00 -4.91 15.88
C TRP A 99 19.54 -5.41 14.54
N VAL A 100 19.83 -4.47 13.61
CA VAL A 100 20.27 -4.82 12.25
C VAL A 100 21.78 -4.95 12.15
N THR A 101 22.54 -4.01 12.76
CA THR A 101 23.99 -3.93 12.58
C THR A 101 24.75 -4.51 13.76
N ILE A 102 24.33 -4.21 14.99
CA ILE A 102 25.05 -4.59 16.21
C ILE A 102 24.72 -6.03 16.58
N ARG A 103 23.46 -6.31 16.91
CA ARG A 103 23.02 -7.66 17.34
C ARG A 103 22.76 -8.62 16.18
N ARG A 104 22.49 -8.08 14.99
CA ARG A 104 22.24 -8.88 13.78
C ARG A 104 21.06 -9.86 13.90
N GLU A 105 20.07 -9.48 14.67
CA GLU A 105 18.83 -10.25 14.87
C GLU A 105 17.78 -9.98 13.79
N ARG A 106 18.01 -8.96 12.96
CA ARG A 106 17.08 -8.53 11.90
C ARG A 106 17.81 -8.10 10.64
N VAL A 107 17.09 -8.19 9.51
CA VAL A 107 17.48 -7.55 8.25
C VAL A 107 16.96 -6.11 8.18
N LYS A 108 17.59 -5.27 7.37
CA LYS A 108 17.12 -3.90 7.16
C LYS A 108 15.80 -3.86 6.42
N ASP A 109 14.92 -2.94 6.78
CA ASP A 109 13.77 -2.60 5.96
C ASP A 109 14.18 -1.73 4.78
N SER A 110 13.69 -2.09 3.61
CA SER A 110 13.97 -1.32 2.38
C SER A 110 12.69 -0.92 1.63
N VAL A 111 11.53 -1.12 2.26
CA VAL A 111 10.23 -0.92 1.62
C VAL A 111 9.36 -0.01 2.48
N ASN A 112 8.69 0.97 1.85
CA ASN A 112 7.55 1.66 2.42
C ASN A 112 6.27 1.08 1.82
N LYS A 113 5.21 1.05 2.62
CA LYS A 113 3.87 0.72 2.17
C LYS A 113 3.17 1.98 1.69
N ILE A 114 2.53 1.89 0.54
CA ILE A 114 1.67 2.94 0.00
C ILE A 114 0.26 2.35 -0.09
N LEU A 115 -0.64 2.85 0.73
CA LEU A 115 -2.00 2.37 0.84
C LEU A 115 -2.93 3.24 0.02
N TRP A 116 -3.70 2.66 -0.88
CA TRP A 116 -4.70 3.35 -1.69
C TRP A 116 -6.11 3.00 -1.24
N PHE A 117 -6.88 4.04 -0.93
CA PHE A 117 -8.29 3.96 -0.57
C PHE A 117 -9.14 4.76 -1.54
N GLY A 118 -10.30 4.23 -1.90
CA GLY A 118 -11.37 4.96 -2.55
C GLY A 118 -12.40 5.46 -1.54
N LYS A 119 -13.05 6.59 -1.82
CA LYS A 119 -14.23 7.01 -1.06
C LYS A 119 -15.44 6.12 -1.37
N SER A 120 -15.49 5.55 -2.56
CA SER A 120 -16.43 4.50 -2.98
C SER A 120 -15.68 3.26 -3.47
N PRO A 121 -16.37 2.12 -3.69
CA PRO A 121 -15.75 0.90 -4.25
C PRO A 121 -15.14 1.10 -5.63
N HIS A 122 -15.53 2.17 -6.35
CA HIS A 122 -15.14 2.46 -7.72
C HIS A 122 -14.37 3.78 -7.82
N PRO A 123 -13.14 3.89 -7.29
CA PRO A 123 -12.33 5.08 -7.43
C PRO A 123 -11.96 5.30 -8.89
N LYS A 124 -11.93 6.57 -9.33
CA LYS A 124 -11.55 6.93 -10.68
C LYS A 124 -10.08 6.57 -10.94
N ALA A 125 -9.85 5.56 -11.77
CA ALA A 125 -8.53 5.08 -12.15
C ALA A 125 -8.47 4.71 -13.63
N ASN A 126 -7.28 4.75 -14.19
CA ASN A 126 -7.01 4.28 -15.55
C ASN A 126 -5.63 3.62 -15.60
N ASN A 127 -5.62 2.30 -15.61
CA ASN A 127 -4.39 1.51 -15.64
C ASN A 127 -3.68 1.49 -17.01
N SER A 128 -4.33 1.95 -18.09
CA SER A 128 -3.71 1.98 -19.42
C SER A 128 -2.42 2.82 -19.47
N ARG A 129 -2.31 3.80 -18.55
CA ARG A 129 -1.12 4.67 -18.45
C ARG A 129 0.09 4.04 -17.79
N VAL A 130 -0.09 2.89 -17.13
CA VAL A 130 0.98 2.16 -16.41
C VAL A 130 1.25 0.79 -17.01
N LEU A 131 0.59 0.47 -18.13
CA LEU A 131 0.85 -0.77 -18.86
C LEU A 131 2.28 -0.77 -19.39
N GLN A 132 2.92 -1.92 -19.25
CA GLN A 132 4.21 -2.18 -19.86
C GLN A 132 4.02 -2.87 -21.20
N PRO A 133 4.98 -2.74 -22.14
CA PRO A 133 4.97 -3.53 -23.38
C PRO A 133 4.86 -5.03 -23.05
N TYR A 134 4.19 -5.75 -23.92
CA TYR A 134 4.12 -7.20 -23.76
C TYR A 134 5.51 -7.84 -23.80
N SER A 135 5.69 -8.90 -23.05
CA SER A 135 6.88 -9.73 -23.15
C SER A 135 6.93 -10.41 -24.51
N LYS A 136 8.15 -10.69 -25.04
CA LYS A 136 8.34 -11.43 -26.29
C LYS A 136 7.56 -12.76 -26.32
N ALA A 137 7.46 -13.44 -25.20
CA ALA A 137 6.67 -14.68 -25.08
C ALA A 137 5.15 -14.43 -25.24
N MET A 138 4.66 -13.29 -24.79
CA MET A 138 3.26 -12.92 -24.96
C MET A 138 2.98 -12.49 -26.41
N GLU A 139 3.87 -11.70 -27.03
CA GLU A 139 3.76 -11.31 -28.44
C GLU A 139 3.73 -12.52 -29.37
N GLN A 140 4.53 -13.54 -29.08
CA GLN A 140 4.52 -14.80 -29.85
C GLN A 140 3.20 -15.60 -29.71
N ARG A 141 2.39 -15.31 -28.67
CA ARG A 141 1.08 -15.94 -28.49
C ARG A 141 -0.02 -15.22 -29.25
N PHE A 142 0.17 -13.92 -29.56
CA PHE A 142 -0.75 -13.19 -30.44
C PHE A 142 -0.66 -13.81 -31.85
N GLY A 143 -1.79 -14.34 -32.34
CA GLY A 143 -1.87 -14.99 -33.65
C GLY A 143 -1.78 -16.51 -33.62
N ARG A 144 -1.60 -17.15 -32.45
CA ARG A 144 -1.80 -18.61 -32.34
C ARG A 144 -3.31 -18.90 -32.19
N VAL A 145 -3.82 -19.73 -33.07
CA VAL A 145 -5.22 -20.17 -33.05
C VAL A 145 -5.51 -21.08 -31.86
N ASP A 146 -4.47 -21.84 -31.41
CA ASP A 146 -4.60 -22.77 -30.28
C ASP A 146 -3.91 -22.23 -29.02
N GLU A 147 -4.70 -21.97 -28.01
CA GLU A 147 -4.16 -21.70 -26.66
C GLU A 147 -3.69 -22.99 -26.00
N PRO A 148 -2.43 -23.06 -25.54
CA PRO A 148 -1.95 -24.24 -24.82
C PRO A 148 -2.70 -24.38 -23.50
N MET A 149 -3.28 -25.56 -23.27
CA MET A 149 -3.87 -25.90 -21.99
C MET A 149 -2.79 -25.94 -20.90
N ARG A 150 -3.04 -25.29 -19.77
CA ARG A 150 -2.14 -25.37 -18.61
C ARG A 150 -2.21 -26.77 -17.99
N PRO A 151 -1.15 -27.21 -17.27
CA PRO A 151 -1.21 -28.47 -16.53
C PRO A 151 -2.39 -28.58 -15.56
N SER A 152 -2.94 -27.44 -15.10
CA SER A 152 -4.16 -27.35 -14.27
C SER A 152 -5.46 -27.61 -15.04
N GLY A 153 -5.42 -27.84 -16.35
CA GLY A 153 -6.61 -28.03 -17.19
C GLY A 153 -7.33 -26.75 -17.61
N HIS A 154 -6.81 -25.56 -17.22
CA HIS A 154 -7.41 -24.27 -17.58
C HIS A 154 -6.70 -23.63 -18.77
N LYS A 155 -7.46 -22.98 -19.65
CA LYS A 155 -6.93 -22.11 -20.71
C LYS A 155 -6.74 -20.69 -20.18
N PRO A 156 -5.76 -19.92 -20.68
CA PRO A 156 -5.60 -18.51 -20.30
C PRO A 156 -6.84 -17.65 -20.55
N SER A 157 -7.64 -17.97 -21.59
CA SER A 157 -8.90 -17.28 -21.93
C SER A 157 -10.04 -17.53 -20.93
N ASP A 158 -10.00 -18.62 -20.17
CA ASP A 158 -11.08 -18.96 -19.21
C ASP A 158 -11.27 -17.89 -18.14
N SER A 159 -10.21 -17.13 -17.79
CA SER A 159 -10.27 -16.03 -16.85
C SER A 159 -10.89 -14.74 -17.42
N LEU A 160 -11.02 -14.63 -18.73
CA LEU A 160 -11.55 -13.43 -19.40
C LEU A 160 -13.07 -13.54 -19.66
N THR A 161 -13.61 -14.75 -19.70
CA THR A 161 -15.03 -14.98 -19.97
C THR A 161 -15.93 -14.65 -18.78
N ASN A 162 -15.40 -14.69 -17.57
CA ASN A 162 -16.16 -14.35 -16.35
C ASN A 162 -16.31 -12.85 -16.06
N VAL A 163 -15.69 -11.97 -16.85
CA VAL A 163 -15.72 -10.50 -16.65
C VAL A 163 -16.75 -9.79 -17.49
N ARG A 164 -17.46 -10.51 -18.39
CA ARG A 164 -18.39 -9.90 -19.37
C ARG A 164 -19.88 -10.05 -19.06
N ASN A 165 -20.26 -10.60 -17.93
CA ASN A 165 -21.67 -10.90 -17.60
C ASN A 165 -22.21 -10.15 -16.37
N ASP A 166 -21.61 -8.99 -16.01
CA ASP A 166 -22.20 -8.08 -15.02
C ASP A 166 -22.45 -6.69 -15.60
#